data_026c82bec054d3a075a587d005f9af68
#
_entry.id   026c82bec054d3a075a587d005f9af68
#
_cell.length_a   1.000
_cell.length_b   1.000
_cell.length_c   1.000
_cell.angle_alpha   90.00
_cell.angle_beta   90.00
_cell.angle_gamma   90.00
#
_symmetry.space_group_name_H-M   'P 1'
#
loop_
_entity.id
_entity.type
_entity.pdbx_description
1 polymer ?
#
loop_
_entity_poly.entity_id
_entity_poly.type
_entity_poly.pdbx_seq_one_letter_code
_entity_poly.pdbx_strand_id
1 'polypeptide(L)'
;MKEVKTILVAIDFSAMAQEALKRAISIAEDKDAQLIVIHVIEPPFIESPFLKLVDKDEIKQELENNIDELNAEANVKYVLFVESGLAVDTIVCKTETTKTNLLVIGTHGKDDIRSNYFGTTALKLVQKTHIPVLIVKNEVNNSYQKMLAPTNLTDYSKKSILFANALFSKSAVKYLYAFESVDELQALRYHISTEQMNEFKMELLFDAKTALEKFVKEVGGGEKGLIHFEASINEDILGYLIKDKADLLVLGSKGVNNLNSFLFGSTASYLIQRSPIDVLAYVPTMTDK
;
A
#
# COMPACT_ATOMS: atom_id res chain seq x y z
N MET A 1 7.75 13.83 11.29
CA MET A 1 6.78 13.31 10.32
C MET A 1 5.42 13.92 10.57
N LYS A 2 4.62 14.17 9.53
CA LYS A 2 3.26 14.65 9.73
C LYS A 2 2.40 13.56 10.35
N GLU A 3 1.67 13.92 11.39
CA GLU A 3 0.65 13.10 12.02
C GLU A 3 -0.50 12.84 11.03
N VAL A 4 -1.04 11.63 11.01
CA VAL A 4 -2.22 11.31 10.19
C VAL A 4 -3.45 11.84 10.91
N LYS A 5 -4.00 12.95 10.38
CA LYS A 5 -5.16 13.66 10.97
C LYS A 5 -6.44 13.50 10.17
N THR A 6 -6.30 13.12 8.90
CA THR A 6 -7.45 12.96 8.00
C THR A 6 -7.24 11.71 7.15
N ILE A 7 -8.16 10.79 7.26
CA ILE A 7 -8.20 9.54 6.50
C ILE A 7 -9.39 9.61 5.56
N LEU A 8 -9.18 9.29 4.28
CA LEU A 8 -10.26 9.14 3.32
C LEU A 8 -10.36 7.66 2.94
N VAL A 9 -11.57 7.09 3.00
CA VAL A 9 -11.85 5.76 2.48
C VAL A 9 -12.82 5.86 1.31
N ALA A 10 -12.49 5.20 0.19
CA ALA A 10 -13.36 5.10 -0.95
C ALA A 10 -14.10 3.75 -0.94
N ILE A 11 -15.44 3.81 -1.05
CA ILE A 11 -16.31 2.64 -0.95
C ILE A 11 -17.26 2.51 -2.14
N ASP A 12 -17.65 1.28 -2.49
CA ASP A 12 -18.48 0.95 -3.65
C ASP A 12 -19.42 -0.24 -3.40
N PHE A 13 -19.99 -0.47 -2.31
CA PHE A 13 -20.85 -1.62 -1.97
C PHE A 13 -20.22 -3.00 -2.16
N SER A 14 -18.94 -3.11 -2.49
CA SER A 14 -18.24 -4.40 -2.55
C SER A 14 -17.84 -4.87 -1.16
N ALA A 15 -17.65 -6.19 -0.99
CA ALA A 15 -17.17 -6.76 0.26
C ALA A 15 -15.80 -6.18 0.67
N MET A 16 -14.90 -5.98 -0.30
CA MET A 16 -13.57 -5.41 -0.01
C MET A 16 -13.63 -3.91 0.34
N ALA A 17 -14.62 -3.18 -0.17
CA ALA A 17 -14.86 -1.80 0.27
C ALA A 17 -15.34 -1.73 1.73
N GLN A 18 -16.13 -2.71 2.17
CA GLN A 18 -16.52 -2.82 3.59
C GLN A 18 -15.32 -3.13 4.49
N GLU A 19 -14.43 -4.03 4.06
CA GLU A 19 -13.19 -4.30 4.79
C GLU A 19 -12.26 -3.07 4.83
N ALA A 20 -12.19 -2.32 3.72
CA ALA A 20 -11.47 -1.05 3.68
C ALA A 20 -12.07 -0.01 4.66
N LEU A 21 -13.39 0.06 4.77
CA LEU A 21 -14.08 0.93 5.71
C LEU A 21 -13.79 0.52 7.17
N LYS A 22 -13.89 -0.76 7.51
CA LYS A 22 -13.53 -1.28 8.85
C LYS A 22 -12.08 -0.92 9.21
N ARG A 23 -11.15 -1.11 8.28
CA ARG A 23 -9.75 -0.76 8.48
C ARG A 23 -9.56 0.74 8.68
N ALA A 24 -10.24 1.58 7.91
CA ALA A 24 -10.18 3.03 8.03
C ALA A 24 -10.74 3.53 9.37
N ILE A 25 -11.85 2.95 9.84
CA ILE A 25 -12.43 3.23 11.17
C ILE A 25 -11.42 2.89 12.26
N SER A 26 -10.85 1.68 12.24
CA SER A 26 -9.86 1.23 13.23
C SER A 26 -8.62 2.14 13.28
N ILE A 27 -8.13 2.60 12.13
CA ILE A 27 -6.99 3.53 12.09
C ILE A 27 -7.41 4.92 12.59
N ALA A 28 -8.59 5.39 12.22
CA ALA A 28 -9.11 6.69 12.66
C ALA A 28 -9.29 6.74 14.18
N GLU A 29 -9.78 5.66 14.78
CA GLU A 29 -9.88 5.51 16.24
C GLU A 29 -8.50 5.54 16.90
N ASP A 30 -7.54 4.70 16.45
CA ASP A 30 -6.18 4.64 17.06
C ASP A 30 -5.41 5.98 16.92
N LYS A 31 -5.70 6.78 15.89
CA LYS A 31 -5.01 8.05 15.62
C LYS A 31 -5.77 9.30 16.02
N ASP A 32 -6.98 9.17 16.55
CA ASP A 32 -7.90 10.30 16.77
C ASP A 32 -8.00 11.18 15.50
N ALA A 33 -8.18 10.51 14.36
CA ALA A 33 -8.18 11.15 13.04
C ALA A 33 -9.62 11.35 12.52
N GLN A 34 -9.84 12.40 11.75
CA GLN A 34 -11.09 12.61 11.02
C GLN A 34 -11.23 11.55 9.93
N LEU A 35 -12.38 10.88 9.88
CA LEU A 35 -12.71 9.93 8.83
C LEU A 35 -13.57 10.61 7.76
N ILE A 36 -13.17 10.49 6.51
CA ILE A 36 -13.94 10.90 5.35
C ILE A 36 -14.27 9.64 4.56
N VAL A 37 -15.55 9.44 4.28
CA VAL A 37 -16.04 8.35 3.45
C VAL A 37 -16.52 8.93 2.13
N ILE A 38 -16.08 8.38 1.00
CA ILE A 38 -16.53 8.79 -0.31
C ILE A 38 -17.08 7.62 -1.11
N HIS A 39 -18.24 7.82 -1.68
CA HIS A 39 -18.82 6.98 -2.72
C HIS A 39 -18.97 7.78 -4.01
N VAL A 40 -18.56 7.21 -5.14
CA VAL A 40 -18.66 7.87 -6.44
C VAL A 40 -19.62 7.11 -7.33
N ILE A 41 -20.66 7.80 -7.76
CA ILE A 41 -21.61 7.31 -8.74
C ILE A 41 -21.06 7.62 -10.13
N GLU A 42 -20.57 6.59 -10.83
CA GLU A 42 -20.11 6.77 -12.20
C GLU A 42 -21.30 6.86 -13.16
N PRO A 43 -21.28 7.81 -14.13
CA PRO A 43 -22.32 7.90 -15.12
C PRO A 43 -22.35 6.62 -15.97
N PRO A 44 -23.52 6.11 -16.34
CA PRO A 44 -23.63 4.95 -17.19
C PRO A 44 -22.98 5.24 -18.56
N PHE A 45 -22.31 4.26 -19.13
CA PHE A 45 -21.61 4.35 -20.44
C PHE A 45 -22.56 4.64 -21.61
N ILE A 46 -23.87 4.37 -21.41
CA ILE A 46 -24.93 4.57 -22.42
C ILE A 46 -26.04 5.39 -21.76
N GLU A 47 -26.30 6.57 -22.29
CA GLU A 47 -27.50 7.33 -21.95
C GLU A 47 -28.71 6.58 -22.48
N SER A 48 -29.51 6.04 -21.59
CA SER A 48 -30.76 5.37 -21.93
C SER A 48 -31.94 6.06 -21.21
N PRO A 49 -33.00 6.41 -21.90
CA PRO A 49 -34.20 7.00 -21.28
C PRO A 49 -34.91 6.01 -20.32
N PHE A 50 -34.52 4.73 -20.33
CA PHE A 50 -35.06 3.69 -19.46
C PHE A 50 -34.22 3.46 -18.20
N LEU A 51 -33.00 4.09 -18.08
CA LEU A 51 -32.25 4.04 -16.86
C LEU A 51 -32.92 4.94 -15.81
N LYS A 52 -33.35 4.35 -14.71
CA LYS A 52 -33.78 5.12 -13.55
C LYS A 52 -32.64 6.03 -13.11
N LEU A 53 -32.92 7.31 -12.94
CA LEU A 53 -32.02 8.23 -12.28
C LEU A 53 -31.70 7.62 -10.91
N VAL A 54 -30.39 7.45 -10.65
CA VAL A 54 -29.92 6.95 -9.37
C VAL A 54 -30.27 8.00 -8.31
N ASP A 55 -31.05 7.59 -7.32
CA ASP A 55 -31.39 8.47 -6.22
C ASP A 55 -30.23 8.58 -5.26
N LYS A 56 -29.58 9.75 -5.23
CA LYS A 56 -28.44 10.00 -4.35
C LYS A 56 -28.78 9.95 -2.87
N ASP A 57 -29.99 10.33 -2.52
CA ASP A 57 -30.45 10.37 -1.13
C ASP A 57 -30.69 8.95 -0.61
N GLU A 58 -31.24 8.06 -1.45
CA GLU A 58 -31.40 6.64 -1.15
C GLU A 58 -30.01 5.96 -0.93
N ILE A 59 -29.06 6.17 -1.86
CA ILE A 59 -27.68 5.66 -1.71
C ILE A 59 -27.02 6.20 -0.44
N LYS A 60 -27.19 7.49 -0.18
CA LYS A 60 -26.60 8.12 0.99
C LYS A 60 -27.13 7.49 2.28
N GLN A 61 -28.44 7.28 2.38
CA GLN A 61 -29.07 6.66 3.54
C GLN A 61 -28.60 5.22 3.75
N GLU A 62 -28.49 4.43 2.67
CA GLU A 62 -27.98 3.07 2.74
C GLU A 62 -26.52 3.03 3.24
N LEU A 63 -25.68 3.94 2.74
CA LEU A 63 -24.30 4.05 3.17
C LEU A 63 -24.18 4.53 4.62
N GLU A 64 -24.96 5.52 5.04
CA GLU A 64 -24.99 5.99 6.44
C GLU A 64 -25.35 4.84 7.39
N ASN A 65 -26.38 4.06 7.08
CA ASN A 65 -26.77 2.91 7.89
C ASN A 65 -25.63 1.87 7.99
N ASN A 66 -24.97 1.57 6.89
CA ASN A 66 -23.85 0.63 6.85
C ASN A 66 -22.62 1.16 7.63
N ILE A 67 -22.30 2.44 7.48
CA ILE A 67 -21.19 3.07 8.22
C ILE A 67 -21.50 3.07 9.71
N ASP A 68 -22.70 3.44 10.12
CA ASP A 68 -23.09 3.51 11.53
C ASP A 68 -23.05 2.12 12.19
N GLU A 69 -23.46 1.06 11.48
CA GLU A 69 -23.35 -0.32 11.96
C GLU A 69 -21.89 -0.70 12.21
N LEU A 70 -21.00 -0.46 11.27
CA LEU A 70 -19.57 -0.80 11.38
C LEU A 70 -18.82 0.09 12.37
N ASN A 71 -19.32 1.30 12.62
CA ASN A 71 -18.70 2.29 13.51
C ASN A 71 -19.29 2.28 14.93
N ALA A 72 -20.26 1.42 15.21
CA ALA A 72 -21.02 1.45 16.47
C ALA A 72 -20.14 1.33 17.73
N GLU A 73 -19.07 0.54 17.66
CA GLU A 73 -18.15 0.34 18.79
C GLU A 73 -17.08 1.43 18.86
N ALA A 74 -16.50 1.83 17.71
CA ALA A 74 -15.41 2.80 17.64
C ALA A 74 -15.90 4.25 17.82
N ASN A 75 -17.14 4.54 17.42
CA ASN A 75 -17.77 5.86 17.51
C ASN A 75 -16.92 7.01 16.92
N VAL A 76 -16.23 6.73 15.81
CA VAL A 76 -15.40 7.69 15.10
C VAL A 76 -16.28 8.71 14.37
N LYS A 77 -15.96 9.99 14.46
CA LYS A 77 -16.65 11.02 13.69
C LYS A 77 -16.29 10.94 12.22
N TYR A 78 -17.30 10.85 11.36
CA TYR A 78 -17.09 10.78 9.92
C TYR A 78 -17.87 11.83 9.15
N VAL A 79 -17.46 12.04 7.90
CA VAL A 79 -18.19 12.85 6.91
C VAL A 79 -18.36 11.99 5.66
N LEU A 80 -19.61 11.79 5.21
CA LEU A 80 -19.92 11.05 4.00
C LEU A 80 -20.13 11.99 2.81
N PHE A 81 -19.45 11.68 1.71
CA PHE A 81 -19.65 12.31 0.40
C PHE A 81 -20.20 11.29 -0.61
N VAL A 82 -21.29 11.63 -1.27
CA VAL A 82 -21.83 10.90 -2.43
C VAL A 82 -21.71 11.82 -3.65
N GLU A 83 -20.72 11.54 -4.48
CA GLU A 83 -20.34 12.38 -5.62
C GLU A 83 -20.69 11.70 -6.93
N SER A 84 -20.82 12.47 -8.01
CA SER A 84 -20.99 11.91 -9.36
C SER A 84 -19.79 12.28 -10.22
N GLY A 85 -19.27 11.33 -10.99
CA GLY A 85 -18.13 11.56 -11.88
C GLY A 85 -17.30 10.29 -12.11
N LEU A 86 -16.13 10.47 -12.68
CA LEU A 86 -15.16 9.37 -12.84
C LEU A 86 -14.52 9.07 -11.49
N ALA A 87 -14.64 7.85 -11.00
CA ALA A 87 -14.23 7.46 -9.65
C ALA A 87 -12.80 7.91 -9.30
N VAL A 88 -11.84 7.62 -10.17
CA VAL A 88 -10.43 7.96 -9.90
C VAL A 88 -10.21 9.46 -9.76
N ASP A 89 -10.73 10.26 -10.69
CA ASP A 89 -10.49 11.70 -10.71
C ASP A 89 -11.24 12.40 -9.56
N THR A 90 -12.45 11.94 -9.26
CA THR A 90 -13.26 12.45 -8.16
C THR A 90 -12.59 12.16 -6.79
N ILE A 91 -12.09 10.93 -6.59
CA ILE A 91 -11.41 10.55 -5.35
C ILE A 91 -10.12 11.34 -5.19
N VAL A 92 -9.29 11.45 -6.25
CA VAL A 92 -8.03 12.23 -6.20
C VAL A 92 -8.32 13.69 -5.85
N CYS A 93 -9.27 14.33 -6.51
CA CYS A 93 -9.68 15.71 -6.21
C CYS A 93 -10.16 15.85 -4.75
N LYS A 94 -10.91 14.86 -4.24
CA LYS A 94 -11.37 14.89 -2.84
C LYS A 94 -10.20 14.75 -1.86
N THR A 95 -9.19 13.92 -2.14
CA THR A 95 -7.99 13.83 -1.27
C THR A 95 -7.26 15.16 -1.14
N GLU A 96 -7.19 15.93 -2.22
CA GLU A 96 -6.55 17.25 -2.24
C GLU A 96 -7.36 18.31 -1.48
N THR A 97 -8.67 18.39 -1.78
CA THR A 97 -9.56 19.40 -1.18
C THR A 97 -9.76 19.20 0.32
N THR A 98 -9.74 17.98 0.80
CA THR A 98 -9.85 17.64 2.22
C THR A 98 -8.52 17.55 2.95
N LYS A 99 -7.39 17.75 2.25
CA LYS A 99 -6.03 17.63 2.79
C LYS A 99 -5.79 16.27 3.46
N THR A 100 -6.30 15.22 2.85
CA THR A 100 -6.18 13.83 3.32
C THR A 100 -4.72 13.44 3.49
N ASN A 101 -4.42 12.69 4.55
CA ASN A 101 -3.07 12.18 4.84
C ASN A 101 -2.89 10.71 4.48
N LEU A 102 -3.98 9.96 4.41
CA LEU A 102 -4.02 8.54 4.07
C LEU A 102 -5.29 8.24 3.28
N LEU A 103 -5.14 7.64 2.10
CA LEU A 103 -6.24 7.06 1.34
C LEU A 103 -6.33 5.56 1.65
N VAL A 104 -7.53 5.06 1.97
CA VAL A 104 -7.79 3.63 2.19
C VAL A 104 -8.75 3.13 1.09
N ILE A 105 -8.40 2.03 0.46
CA ILE A 105 -9.17 1.44 -0.64
C ILE A 105 -9.21 -0.08 -0.54
N GLY A 106 -10.27 -0.70 -1.05
CA GLY A 106 -10.33 -2.14 -1.33
C GLY A 106 -9.63 -2.49 -2.66
N THR A 107 -9.40 -3.77 -2.90
CA THR A 107 -8.73 -4.25 -4.13
C THR A 107 -9.66 -4.42 -5.32
N HIS A 108 -10.93 -4.77 -5.10
CA HIS A 108 -11.89 -5.12 -6.13
C HIS A 108 -13.17 -4.32 -5.93
N GLY A 109 -13.75 -3.84 -7.04
CA GLY A 109 -15.09 -3.26 -7.05
C GLY A 109 -16.17 -4.33 -7.24
N LYS A 110 -17.41 -3.84 -7.34
CA LYS A 110 -18.65 -4.64 -7.36
C LYS A 110 -18.71 -5.71 -8.47
N ASP A 111 -17.98 -5.52 -9.56
CA ASP A 111 -18.08 -6.33 -10.78
C ASP A 111 -17.05 -7.47 -10.89
N ASP A 112 -16.11 -7.63 -9.93
CA ASP A 112 -14.92 -8.45 -10.12
C ASP A 112 -14.80 -9.65 -9.15
N ILE A 113 -15.92 -10.37 -8.93
CA ILE A 113 -16.00 -11.52 -8.00
C ILE A 113 -15.16 -12.74 -8.45
N ARG A 114 -14.59 -12.74 -9.66
CA ARG A 114 -13.94 -13.93 -10.27
C ARG A 114 -12.48 -13.78 -10.63
N SER A 115 -11.85 -12.62 -10.44
CA SER A 115 -10.47 -12.45 -10.86
C SER A 115 -9.54 -12.24 -9.65
N ASN A 116 -8.47 -13.04 -9.60
CA ASN A 116 -7.29 -12.78 -8.75
C ASN A 116 -6.52 -11.52 -9.21
N TYR A 117 -7.15 -10.64 -9.99
CA TYR A 117 -6.52 -9.44 -10.55
C TYR A 117 -6.83 -8.22 -9.69
N PHE A 118 -5.80 -7.48 -9.39
CA PHE A 118 -5.88 -6.19 -8.74
C PHE A 118 -6.74 -5.21 -9.56
N GLY A 119 -7.74 -4.57 -8.94
CA GLY A 119 -8.68 -3.70 -9.61
C GLY A 119 -8.01 -2.52 -10.34
N THR A 120 -8.50 -2.22 -11.53
CA THR A 120 -7.95 -1.12 -12.36
C THR A 120 -8.10 0.25 -11.70
N THR A 121 -9.17 0.48 -10.95
CA THR A 121 -9.41 1.71 -10.18
C THR A 121 -8.40 1.86 -9.06
N ALA A 122 -8.15 0.79 -8.28
CA ALA A 122 -7.17 0.79 -7.21
C ALA A 122 -5.75 1.08 -7.74
N LEU A 123 -5.36 0.47 -8.85
CA LEU A 123 -4.07 0.73 -9.50
C LEU A 123 -3.93 2.19 -9.94
N LYS A 124 -4.95 2.74 -10.59
CA LYS A 124 -4.96 4.14 -11.03
C LYS A 124 -4.92 5.13 -9.85
N LEU A 125 -5.64 4.83 -8.76
CA LEU A 125 -5.59 5.65 -7.54
C LEU A 125 -4.18 5.69 -6.95
N VAL A 126 -3.52 4.53 -6.80
CA VAL A 126 -2.14 4.44 -6.32
C VAL A 126 -1.16 5.23 -7.21
N GLN A 127 -1.40 5.26 -8.52
CA GLN A 127 -0.55 5.99 -9.48
C GLN A 127 -0.81 7.50 -9.51
N LYS A 128 -2.06 7.93 -9.29
CA LYS A 128 -2.48 9.33 -9.44
C LYS A 128 -2.47 10.13 -8.13
N THR A 129 -2.58 9.47 -6.98
CA THR A 129 -2.57 10.17 -5.70
C THR A 129 -1.16 10.59 -5.28
N HIS A 130 -1.07 11.72 -4.59
CA HIS A 130 0.18 12.25 -4.04
C HIS A 130 0.24 12.07 -2.51
N ILE A 131 -0.42 11.05 -2.01
CA ILE A 131 -0.49 10.68 -0.59
C ILE A 131 -0.34 9.18 -0.42
N PRO A 132 0.04 8.69 0.77
CA PRO A 132 0.05 7.25 1.05
C PRO A 132 -1.31 6.59 0.82
N VAL A 133 -1.28 5.38 0.24
CA VAL A 133 -2.48 4.58 -0.04
C VAL A 133 -2.36 3.24 0.69
N LEU A 134 -3.34 2.94 1.52
CA LEU A 134 -3.51 1.62 2.12
C LEU A 134 -4.51 0.82 1.31
N ILE A 135 -4.06 -0.30 0.78
CA ILE A 135 -4.84 -1.22 -0.05
C ILE A 135 -5.20 -2.41 0.81
N VAL A 136 -6.49 -2.55 1.11
CA VAL A 136 -7.03 -3.65 1.90
C VAL A 136 -7.41 -4.80 0.99
N LYS A 137 -6.88 -5.99 1.27
CA LYS A 137 -7.02 -7.20 0.45
C LYS A 137 -7.66 -8.36 1.22
N ASN A 138 -7.67 -8.25 2.53
CA ASN A 138 -8.13 -9.30 3.42
C ASN A 138 -9.18 -8.79 4.39
N GLU A 139 -9.91 -9.71 4.99
CA GLU A 139 -10.82 -9.42 6.08
C GLU A 139 -10.09 -8.79 7.27
N VAL A 140 -10.72 -7.80 7.88
CA VAL A 140 -10.18 -7.06 9.01
C VAL A 140 -10.61 -7.72 10.31
N ASN A 141 -9.75 -8.57 10.86
CA ASN A 141 -10.02 -9.24 12.13
C ASN A 141 -9.30 -8.55 13.31
N ASN A 142 -8.10 -8.00 13.07
CA ASN A 142 -7.26 -7.39 14.09
C ASN A 142 -6.42 -6.24 13.53
N SER A 143 -5.77 -5.48 14.43
CA SER A 143 -4.70 -4.55 14.03
C SER A 143 -3.53 -5.33 13.41
N TYR A 144 -2.77 -4.70 12.51
CA TYR A 144 -1.57 -5.31 11.95
C TYR A 144 -0.57 -5.66 13.07
N GLN A 145 -0.11 -6.92 13.02
CA GLN A 145 0.83 -7.45 14.01
C GLN A 145 2.26 -7.43 13.49
N LYS A 146 2.43 -7.72 12.19
CA LYS A 146 3.75 -7.87 11.58
C LYS A 146 3.81 -7.23 10.20
N MET A 147 4.65 -6.23 10.08
CA MET A 147 4.93 -5.55 8.81
C MET A 147 6.18 -6.12 8.14
N LEU A 148 6.13 -6.35 6.84
CA LEU A 148 7.30 -6.61 6.00
C LEU A 148 7.59 -5.38 5.14
N ALA A 149 8.81 -4.86 5.22
CA ALA A 149 9.25 -3.69 4.50
C ALA A 149 10.47 -4.02 3.61
N PRO A 150 10.24 -4.46 2.35
CA PRO A 150 11.31 -4.55 1.38
C PRO A 150 11.95 -3.18 1.14
N THR A 151 13.27 -3.15 1.16
CA THR A 151 14.04 -1.90 1.06
C THR A 151 15.17 -2.03 0.06
N ASN A 152 15.45 -0.96 -0.66
CA ASN A 152 16.66 -0.78 -1.46
C ASN A 152 17.64 0.19 -0.76
N LEU A 153 17.46 0.41 0.55
CA LEU A 153 18.27 1.25 1.41
C LEU A 153 18.31 2.74 1.02
N THR A 154 17.37 3.19 0.18
CA THR A 154 17.28 4.59 -0.23
C THR A 154 16.47 5.43 0.76
N ASP A 155 16.60 6.77 0.67
CA ASP A 155 15.80 7.70 1.47
C ASP A 155 14.28 7.55 1.22
N TYR A 156 13.88 7.13 0.02
CA TYR A 156 12.46 6.87 -0.27
C TYR A 156 11.92 5.66 0.51
N SER A 157 12.66 4.55 0.53
CA SER A 157 12.27 3.42 1.37
C SER A 157 12.34 3.75 2.86
N LYS A 158 13.29 4.59 3.28
CA LYS A 158 13.36 5.10 4.66
C LYS A 158 12.11 5.89 5.04
N LYS A 159 11.65 6.82 4.17
CA LYS A 159 10.43 7.61 4.43
C LYS A 159 9.19 6.74 4.52
N SER A 160 9.04 5.73 3.63
CA SER A 160 7.90 4.81 3.68
C SER A 160 7.86 4.00 4.96
N ILE A 161 9.00 3.53 5.41
CA ILE A 161 9.14 2.76 6.65
C ILE A 161 8.84 3.62 7.86
N LEU A 162 9.39 4.84 7.93
CA LEU A 162 9.13 5.76 9.04
C LEU A 162 7.64 6.13 9.11
N PHE A 163 6.97 6.31 7.97
CA PHE A 163 5.54 6.55 7.94
C PHE A 163 4.76 5.34 8.48
N ALA A 164 5.08 4.13 8.02
CA ALA A 164 4.44 2.90 8.47
C ALA A 164 4.64 2.67 9.99
N ASN A 165 5.86 2.90 10.50
CA ASN A 165 6.18 2.76 11.92
C ASN A 165 5.40 3.77 12.79
N ALA A 166 5.15 4.99 12.30
CA ALA A 166 4.34 5.97 13.00
C ALA A 166 2.84 5.64 12.94
N LEU A 167 2.38 5.11 11.78
CA LEU A 167 0.99 4.73 11.59
C LEU A 167 0.64 3.47 12.41
N PHE A 168 1.52 2.48 12.44
CA PHE A 168 1.32 1.19 13.08
C PHE A 168 2.39 0.90 14.14
N SER A 169 2.52 1.79 15.12
CA SER A 169 3.59 1.77 16.12
C SER A 169 3.61 0.52 17.03
N LYS A 170 2.52 -0.23 17.09
CA LYS A 170 2.40 -1.46 17.88
C LYS A 170 2.80 -2.72 17.09
N SER A 171 2.96 -2.62 15.77
CA SER A 171 3.31 -3.74 14.91
C SER A 171 4.81 -4.01 14.94
N ALA A 172 5.19 -5.29 14.96
CA ALA A 172 6.57 -5.68 14.71
C ALA A 172 6.93 -5.39 13.25
N VAL A 173 8.15 -4.94 12.98
CA VAL A 173 8.60 -4.68 11.62
C VAL A 173 9.81 -5.49 11.26
N LYS A 174 9.80 -6.06 10.06
CA LYS A 174 10.92 -6.75 9.44
C LYS A 174 11.35 -6.04 8.17
N TYR A 175 12.60 -5.65 8.12
CA TYR A 175 13.21 -5.00 6.96
C TYR A 175 13.87 -6.06 6.09
N LEU A 176 13.49 -6.12 4.82
CA LEU A 176 13.96 -7.11 3.89
C LEU A 176 14.79 -6.46 2.80
N TYR A 177 16.09 -6.76 2.77
CA TYR A 177 17.00 -6.30 1.73
C TYR A 177 17.34 -7.45 0.79
N ALA A 178 16.98 -7.27 -0.49
CA ALA A 178 17.31 -8.21 -1.54
C ALA A 178 18.54 -7.69 -2.30
N PHE A 179 19.57 -8.52 -2.44
CA PHE A 179 20.81 -8.20 -3.15
C PHE A 179 21.11 -9.24 -4.22
N GLU A 180 21.66 -8.79 -5.33
CA GLU A 180 22.03 -9.62 -6.46
C GLU A 180 23.38 -10.30 -6.20
N SER A 181 23.49 -11.56 -6.60
CA SER A 181 24.76 -12.28 -6.59
C SER A 181 25.29 -12.42 -8.01
N VAL A 182 26.54 -12.77 -8.11
CA VAL A 182 27.14 -13.13 -9.38
C VAL A 182 26.55 -14.44 -9.86
N ASP A 183 25.98 -14.42 -11.07
CA ASP A 183 25.49 -15.58 -11.77
C ASP A 183 26.61 -16.60 -12.06
N GLU A 184 26.36 -17.88 -11.79
CA GLU A 184 27.32 -18.96 -12.11
C GLU A 184 27.72 -18.97 -13.59
N LEU A 185 26.81 -18.59 -14.49
CA LEU A 185 27.11 -18.45 -15.91
C LEU A 185 28.10 -17.32 -16.21
N GLN A 186 28.00 -16.22 -15.48
CA GLN A 186 28.97 -15.12 -15.59
C GLN A 186 30.35 -15.55 -15.05
N ALA A 187 30.36 -16.26 -13.92
CA ALA A 187 31.59 -16.79 -13.37
C ALA A 187 32.31 -17.74 -14.33
N LEU A 188 31.57 -18.62 -14.98
CA LEU A 188 32.12 -19.52 -16.01
C LEU A 188 32.69 -18.73 -17.21
N ARG A 189 32.02 -17.67 -17.65
CA ARG A 189 32.50 -16.82 -18.75
C ARG A 189 33.83 -16.11 -18.42
N TYR A 190 33.99 -15.71 -17.17
CA TYR A 190 35.20 -15.00 -16.71
C TYR A 190 36.26 -15.91 -16.08
N HIS A 191 36.08 -17.23 -16.16
CA HIS A 191 37.03 -18.25 -15.63
C HIS A 191 37.30 -18.07 -14.12
N ILE A 192 36.29 -17.64 -13.37
CA ILE A 192 36.34 -17.45 -11.93
C ILE A 192 36.29 -18.84 -11.27
N SER A 193 37.25 -19.13 -10.37
CA SER A 193 37.23 -20.40 -9.64
C SER A 193 36.09 -20.45 -8.61
N THR A 194 35.69 -21.66 -8.22
CA THR A 194 34.67 -21.86 -7.18
C THR A 194 35.07 -21.20 -5.85
N GLU A 195 36.33 -21.20 -5.53
CA GLU A 195 36.88 -20.57 -4.31
C GLU A 195 36.73 -19.05 -4.37
N GLN A 196 37.16 -18.44 -5.46
CA GLN A 196 36.98 -16.99 -5.71
C GLN A 196 35.50 -16.58 -5.71
N MET A 197 34.61 -17.41 -6.29
CA MET A 197 33.21 -17.18 -6.25
C MET A 197 32.62 -17.19 -4.83
N ASN A 198 33.06 -18.14 -4.00
CA ASN A 198 32.64 -18.24 -2.61
C ASN A 198 33.13 -17.06 -1.78
N GLU A 199 34.37 -16.63 -1.96
CA GLU A 199 34.93 -15.44 -1.32
C GLU A 199 34.13 -14.21 -1.68
N PHE A 200 33.81 -14.00 -2.96
CA PHE A 200 33.03 -12.88 -3.44
C PHE A 200 31.57 -12.90 -2.90
N LYS A 201 30.93 -14.08 -2.87
CA LYS A 201 29.61 -14.25 -2.26
C LYS A 201 29.60 -13.88 -0.77
N MET A 202 30.66 -14.26 -0.04
CA MET A 202 30.80 -13.94 1.38
C MET A 202 31.01 -12.43 1.61
N GLU A 203 31.77 -11.77 0.77
CA GLU A 203 32.00 -10.33 0.81
C GLU A 203 30.71 -9.57 0.54
N LEU A 204 29.98 -9.93 -0.53
CA LEU A 204 28.67 -9.33 -0.85
C LEU A 204 27.66 -9.51 0.30
N LEU A 205 27.61 -10.68 0.91
CA LEU A 205 26.74 -10.95 2.05
C LEU A 205 27.11 -10.08 3.26
N PHE A 206 28.41 -9.93 3.53
CA PHE A 206 28.90 -9.09 4.63
C PHE A 206 28.54 -7.61 4.40
N ASP A 207 28.74 -7.11 3.17
CA ASP A 207 28.41 -5.74 2.80
C ASP A 207 26.89 -5.49 2.87
N ALA A 208 26.09 -6.39 2.32
CA ALA A 208 24.63 -6.33 2.39
C ALA A 208 24.13 -6.31 3.83
N LYS A 209 24.68 -7.16 4.70
CA LYS A 209 24.35 -7.21 6.11
C LYS A 209 24.72 -5.91 6.83
N THR A 210 25.92 -5.39 6.58
CA THR A 210 26.42 -4.16 7.19
C THR A 210 25.56 -2.94 6.77
N ALA A 211 25.24 -2.86 5.47
CA ALA A 211 24.40 -1.81 4.94
C ALA A 211 22.98 -1.84 5.54
N LEU A 212 22.39 -3.04 5.62
CA LEU A 212 21.07 -3.21 6.23
C LEU A 212 21.09 -2.88 7.73
N GLU A 213 22.12 -3.27 8.47
CA GLU A 213 22.26 -2.94 9.89
C GLU A 213 22.34 -1.44 10.15
N LYS A 214 23.09 -0.72 9.33
CA LYS A 214 23.15 0.75 9.38
C LYS A 214 21.78 1.35 9.11
N PHE A 215 21.12 0.93 8.05
CA PHE A 215 19.80 1.41 7.67
C PHE A 215 18.74 1.16 8.77
N VAL A 216 18.71 -0.04 9.35
CA VAL A 216 17.75 -0.42 10.41
C VAL A 216 17.92 0.45 11.66
N LYS A 217 19.16 0.80 12.03
CA LYS A 217 19.41 1.75 13.13
C LYS A 217 18.81 3.14 12.85
N GLU A 218 18.83 3.59 11.60
CA GLU A 218 18.30 4.90 11.21
C GLU A 218 16.77 4.95 11.18
N VAL A 219 16.08 3.82 11.02
CA VAL A 219 14.61 3.75 10.96
C VAL A 219 13.95 3.30 12.27
N GLY A 220 14.71 3.18 13.36
CA GLY A 220 14.17 2.93 14.69
C GLY A 220 14.31 1.49 15.20
N GLY A 221 15.09 0.63 14.52
CA GLY A 221 15.27 -0.77 14.89
C GLY A 221 14.20 -1.70 14.32
N GLY A 222 14.38 -3.00 14.48
CA GLY A 222 13.47 -4.04 14.00
C GLY A 222 14.20 -5.29 13.52
N GLU A 223 13.44 -6.30 13.09
CA GLU A 223 14.00 -7.52 12.52
C GLU A 223 14.63 -7.27 11.14
N LYS A 224 15.66 -8.05 10.81
CA LYS A 224 16.40 -7.97 9.55
C LYS A 224 16.25 -9.26 8.78
N GLY A 225 15.95 -9.15 7.49
CA GLY A 225 15.96 -10.24 6.54
C GLY A 225 16.84 -9.89 5.34
N LEU A 226 17.58 -10.87 4.88
CA LEU A 226 18.36 -10.78 3.65
C LEU A 226 17.85 -11.81 2.68
N ILE A 227 17.67 -11.40 1.44
CA ILE A 227 17.41 -12.30 0.32
C ILE A 227 18.55 -12.14 -0.68
N HIS A 228 19.16 -13.26 -1.00
CA HIS A 228 19.97 -13.42 -2.17
C HIS A 228 19.07 -13.87 -3.32
N PHE A 229 19.04 -13.13 -4.42
CA PHE A 229 18.25 -13.50 -5.59
C PHE A 229 19.14 -13.79 -6.79
N GLU A 230 18.76 -14.80 -7.57
CA GLU A 230 19.49 -15.23 -8.76
C GLU A 230 18.73 -14.92 -10.05
N ALA A 231 17.41 -15.05 -10.03
CA ALA A 231 16.58 -14.94 -11.23
C ALA A 231 15.53 -13.83 -11.14
N SER A 232 14.76 -13.75 -10.06
CA SER A 232 13.64 -12.82 -9.93
C SER A 232 13.47 -12.31 -8.51
N ILE A 233 13.92 -11.10 -8.26
CA ILE A 233 13.71 -10.40 -6.99
C ILE A 233 12.22 -10.35 -6.59
N ASN A 234 11.33 -10.27 -7.56
CA ASN A 234 9.89 -10.13 -7.32
C ASN A 234 9.31 -11.41 -6.72
N GLU A 235 9.65 -12.57 -7.30
CA GLU A 235 9.18 -13.87 -6.83
C GLU A 235 9.81 -14.23 -5.48
N ASP A 236 11.06 -13.89 -5.28
CA ASP A 236 11.77 -14.18 -4.04
C ASP A 236 11.21 -13.36 -2.86
N ILE A 237 10.91 -12.06 -3.07
CA ILE A 237 10.24 -11.23 -2.06
C ILE A 237 8.84 -11.78 -1.77
N LEU A 238 8.09 -12.18 -2.80
CA LEU A 238 6.75 -12.73 -2.64
C LEU A 238 6.77 -14.06 -1.88
N GLY A 239 7.69 -14.94 -2.24
CA GLY A 239 7.90 -16.21 -1.53
C GLY A 239 8.33 -16.01 -0.07
N TYR A 240 9.16 -15.00 0.19
CA TYR A 240 9.55 -14.62 1.55
C TYR A 240 8.36 -14.11 2.35
N LEU A 241 7.53 -13.24 1.76
CA LEU A 241 6.33 -12.69 2.38
C LEU A 241 5.38 -13.79 2.89
N ILE A 242 5.16 -14.82 2.07
CA ILE A 242 4.29 -15.95 2.42
C ILE A 242 4.87 -16.74 3.59
N LYS A 243 6.18 -16.98 3.61
CA LYS A 243 6.87 -17.73 4.68
C LYS A 243 6.91 -16.95 6.00
N ASP A 244 7.08 -15.65 5.92
CA ASP A 244 7.26 -14.77 7.09
C ASP A 244 5.96 -14.50 7.85
N LYS A 245 4.79 -14.80 7.26
CA LYS A 245 3.46 -14.58 7.83
C LYS A 245 3.23 -13.11 8.26
N ALA A 246 3.77 -12.17 7.48
CA ALA A 246 3.43 -10.77 7.66
C ALA A 246 1.97 -10.53 7.25
N ASP A 247 1.34 -9.51 7.83
CA ASP A 247 -0.04 -9.11 7.54
C ASP A 247 -0.13 -7.75 6.84
N LEU A 248 0.99 -7.00 6.78
CA LEU A 248 1.11 -5.75 6.04
C LEU A 248 2.43 -5.68 5.27
N LEU A 249 2.36 -5.40 3.97
CA LEU A 249 3.50 -5.12 3.12
C LEU A 249 3.67 -3.60 2.98
N VAL A 250 4.85 -3.07 3.28
CA VAL A 250 5.17 -1.64 3.18
C VAL A 250 6.06 -1.39 1.98
N LEU A 251 5.60 -0.57 1.04
CA LEU A 251 6.31 -0.25 -0.19
C LEU A 251 6.46 1.26 -0.38
N GLY A 252 7.64 1.70 -0.79
CA GLY A 252 7.91 3.08 -1.19
C GLY A 252 7.83 3.26 -2.70
N SER A 253 7.35 4.42 -3.16
CA SER A 253 7.46 4.81 -4.56
C SER A 253 8.86 5.34 -4.87
N LYS A 254 9.34 5.21 -6.12
CA LYS A 254 10.49 5.96 -6.60
C LYS A 254 10.04 7.40 -6.90
N GLY A 255 10.59 8.38 -6.19
CA GLY A 255 10.49 9.77 -6.60
C GLY A 255 11.27 9.94 -7.90
N VAL A 256 10.59 10.26 -8.99
CA VAL A 256 11.24 10.64 -10.24
C VAL A 256 11.51 12.14 -10.18
N ASN A 257 12.76 12.54 -10.30
CA ASN A 257 13.13 13.95 -10.37
C ASN A 257 12.35 14.61 -11.53
N ASN A 258 11.56 15.65 -11.20
CA ASN A 258 10.91 16.60 -12.12
C ASN A 258 9.69 16.13 -12.94
N LEU A 259 9.06 15.00 -12.70
CA LEU A 259 7.80 14.67 -13.35
C LEU A 259 6.64 14.76 -12.34
N ASN A 260 5.51 15.32 -12.78
CA ASN A 260 4.27 15.43 -12.00
C ASN A 260 3.58 14.07 -11.75
N SER A 261 4.27 12.96 -11.95
CA SER A 261 3.78 11.60 -11.72
C SER A 261 4.76 10.82 -10.85
N PHE A 262 4.26 10.25 -9.77
CA PHE A 262 5.02 9.29 -8.96
C PHE A 262 4.90 7.92 -9.63
N LEU A 263 6.05 7.33 -9.97
CA LEU A 263 6.10 6.00 -10.55
C LEU A 263 6.58 5.01 -9.49
N PHE A 264 5.79 3.98 -9.27
CA PHE A 264 6.29 2.80 -8.58
C PHE A 264 7.26 2.06 -9.49
N GLY A 265 8.41 1.64 -8.95
CA GLY A 265 9.33 0.76 -9.69
C GLY A 265 8.66 -0.56 -10.08
N SER A 266 9.24 -1.29 -11.02
CA SER A 266 8.71 -2.59 -11.48
C SER A 266 8.43 -3.57 -10.33
N THR A 267 9.33 -3.66 -9.36
CA THR A 267 9.18 -4.51 -8.18
C THR A 267 8.01 -4.06 -7.31
N ALA A 268 7.91 -2.77 -6.97
CA ALA A 268 6.81 -2.27 -6.16
C ALA A 268 5.45 -2.45 -6.87
N SER A 269 5.37 -2.13 -8.18
CA SER A 269 4.16 -2.34 -8.98
C SER A 269 3.75 -3.82 -9.04
N TYR A 270 4.71 -4.73 -9.17
CA TYR A 270 4.46 -6.16 -9.16
C TYR A 270 3.92 -6.62 -7.79
N LEU A 271 4.57 -6.21 -6.71
CA LEU A 271 4.19 -6.57 -5.34
C LEU A 271 2.83 -5.98 -4.93
N ILE A 272 2.51 -4.74 -5.35
CA ILE A 272 1.18 -4.16 -5.14
C ILE A 272 0.10 -5.05 -5.75
N GLN A 273 0.31 -5.55 -6.95
CA GLN A 273 -0.67 -6.37 -7.65
C GLN A 273 -0.74 -7.82 -7.13
N ARG A 274 0.39 -8.42 -6.79
CA ARG A 274 0.52 -9.85 -6.49
C ARG A 274 0.55 -10.21 -5.01
N SER A 275 0.76 -9.24 -4.12
CA SER A 275 0.75 -9.48 -2.68
C SER A 275 -0.58 -10.11 -2.23
N PRO A 276 -0.55 -11.21 -1.47
CA PRO A 276 -1.75 -11.82 -0.88
C PRO A 276 -2.20 -11.11 0.40
N ILE A 277 -1.45 -10.13 0.89
CA ILE A 277 -1.74 -9.37 2.10
C ILE A 277 -1.92 -7.89 1.79
N ASP A 278 -2.45 -7.15 2.75
CA ASP A 278 -2.64 -5.70 2.67
C ASP A 278 -1.33 -4.98 2.34
N VAL A 279 -1.43 -3.88 1.59
CA VAL A 279 -0.26 -3.13 1.12
C VAL A 279 -0.38 -1.66 1.47
N LEU A 280 0.59 -1.13 2.18
CA LEU A 280 0.78 0.30 2.34
C LEU A 280 1.75 0.81 1.27
N ALA A 281 1.22 1.47 0.26
CA ALA A 281 1.97 2.10 -0.82
C ALA A 281 2.24 3.56 -0.44
N TYR A 282 3.48 3.87 -0.02
CA TYR A 282 3.86 5.21 0.38
C TYR A 282 4.26 6.05 -0.82
N VAL A 283 3.59 7.17 -0.98
CA VAL A 283 3.90 8.21 -1.96
C VAL A 283 4.34 9.45 -1.17
N PRO A 284 5.55 10.01 -1.42
CA PRO A 284 5.99 11.22 -0.75
C PRO A 284 5.05 12.39 -1.05
N THR A 285 4.64 13.11 -0.04
CA THR A 285 3.84 14.32 -0.24
C THR A 285 4.69 15.45 -0.85
N MET A 286 4.07 16.42 -1.54
CA MET A 286 4.79 17.57 -2.11
C MET A 286 5.56 18.39 -1.07
N THR A 287 5.23 18.22 0.20
CA THR A 287 5.88 18.92 1.34
C THR A 287 7.05 18.13 1.93
N ASP A 288 7.35 16.94 1.42
CA ASP A 288 8.49 16.11 1.83
C ASP A 288 9.76 16.39 1.00
N LYS A 289 9.73 17.47 0.19
CA LYS A 289 10.86 17.97 -0.59
C LYS A 289 11.76 18.90 0.21
#